data_e6c39dc75c2e1ae57b159377f432108a
#
_entry.id   e6c39dc75c2e1ae57b159377f432108a
#
_cell.length_a   1.000
_cell.length_b   1.000
_cell.length_c   1.000
_cell.angle_alpha   90.00
_cell.angle_beta   90.00
_cell.angle_gamma   90.00
#
_symmetry.space_group_name_H-M   'P 1'
#
loop_
_entity.id
_entity.type
_entity.pdbx_description
1 polymer ?
#
loop_
_entity_poly.entity_id
_entity_poly.type
_entity_poly.pdbx_seq_one_letter_code
_entity_poly.pdbx_strand_id
1 'polypeptide(L)'
;MSRGRPAFLAALLIAAALAARPAAADPTVHVVRIADMRFGTAPAGVRVGDVIEWVNADLFEHTATARDRSFDLDLKPGATARIVVRSAGEIAYYCRFHPGMTGRIVVRK
;
A
#
# COMPACT_ATOMS: atom_id res chain seq x y z
N MET A 1 55.49 46.72 -25.85
CA MET A 1 55.40 45.57 -24.95
C MET A 1 54.02 45.51 -24.38
N SER A 2 53.18 44.64 -24.92
CA SER A 2 51.84 44.43 -24.34
C SER A 2 51.95 43.40 -23.21
N ARG A 3 51.69 43.81 -22.00
CA ARG A 3 51.58 42.90 -20.88
C ARG A 3 50.19 42.34 -20.94
N GLY A 4 50.10 41.08 -21.42
CA GLY A 4 48.84 40.32 -21.36
C GLY A 4 48.36 40.19 -19.91
N ARG A 5 47.20 40.71 -19.59
CA ARG A 5 46.54 40.44 -18.33
C ARG A 5 46.07 38.98 -18.31
N PRO A 6 46.39 38.20 -17.30
CA PRO A 6 45.79 36.88 -17.21
C PRO A 6 44.30 37.06 -17.02
N ALA A 7 43.53 36.52 -17.95
CA ALA A 7 42.08 36.38 -17.77
C ALA A 7 41.87 35.30 -16.68
N PHE A 8 41.49 35.75 -15.49
CA PHE A 8 41.00 34.84 -14.48
C PHE A 8 39.60 34.39 -14.92
N LEU A 9 39.53 33.20 -15.54
CA LEU A 9 38.26 32.51 -15.69
C LEU A 9 37.82 32.09 -14.28
N ALA A 10 36.94 32.89 -13.68
CA ALA A 10 36.21 32.43 -12.50
C ALA A 10 35.30 31.31 -12.94
N ALA A 11 35.71 30.07 -12.71
CA ALA A 11 34.82 28.93 -12.85
C ALA A 11 33.74 29.04 -11.79
N LEU A 12 32.54 29.47 -12.21
CA LEU A 12 31.38 29.46 -11.34
C LEU A 12 30.98 28.00 -11.13
N LEU A 13 31.47 27.41 -10.04
CA LEU A 13 30.96 26.09 -9.60
C LEU A 13 29.54 26.31 -9.07
N ILE A 14 28.57 26.12 -9.95
CA ILE A 14 27.18 25.98 -9.53
C ILE A 14 27.10 24.63 -8.85
N ALA A 15 27.24 24.59 -7.53
CA ALA A 15 26.85 23.43 -6.75
C ALA A 15 25.34 23.29 -6.88
N ALA A 16 24.89 22.42 -7.78
CA ALA A 16 23.50 22.00 -7.78
C ALA A 16 23.26 21.30 -6.44
N ALA A 17 22.63 22.00 -5.51
CA ALA A 17 22.11 21.36 -4.31
C ALA A 17 21.04 20.38 -4.76
N LEU A 18 21.39 19.09 -4.85
CA LEU A 18 20.41 18.01 -4.95
C LEU A 18 19.59 18.07 -3.67
N ALA A 19 18.41 18.71 -3.76
CA ALA A 19 17.43 18.61 -2.70
C ALA A 19 17.09 17.13 -2.53
N ALA A 20 17.57 16.53 -1.43
CA ALA A 20 17.19 15.18 -1.07
C ALA A 20 15.68 15.14 -0.93
N ARG A 21 14.99 14.44 -1.83
CA ARG A 21 13.57 14.15 -1.64
C ARG A 21 13.45 13.31 -0.37
N PRO A 22 12.54 13.65 0.56
CA PRO A 22 12.29 12.77 1.68
C PRO A 22 11.95 11.39 1.12
N ALA A 23 12.64 10.38 1.61
CA ALA A 23 12.32 9.00 1.26
C ALA A 23 10.85 8.76 1.57
N ALA A 24 10.10 8.20 0.61
CA ALA A 24 8.76 7.73 0.89
C ALA A 24 8.84 6.76 2.08
N ALA A 25 7.91 6.88 3.03
CA ALA A 25 7.82 5.92 4.12
C ALA A 25 7.65 4.52 3.53
N ASP A 26 8.31 3.51 4.13
CA ASP A 26 8.13 2.12 3.74
C ASP A 26 6.66 1.73 3.86
N PRO A 27 6.12 0.94 2.92
CA PRO A 27 4.77 0.44 3.02
C PRO A 27 4.56 -0.38 4.29
N THR A 28 3.45 -0.14 4.96
CA THR A 28 3.02 -0.95 6.09
C THR A 28 2.18 -2.11 5.57
N VAL A 29 2.41 -3.31 6.11
CA VAL A 29 1.55 -4.47 5.86
C VAL A 29 0.51 -4.56 6.97
N HIS A 30 -0.75 -4.46 6.59
CA HIS A 30 -1.88 -4.60 7.51
C HIS A 30 -2.50 -5.98 7.32
N VAL A 31 -2.63 -6.73 8.39
CA VAL A 31 -3.16 -8.10 8.34
C VAL A 31 -4.63 -8.11 8.74
N VAL A 32 -5.46 -8.74 7.91
CA VAL A 32 -6.84 -9.10 8.23
C VAL A 32 -6.90 -10.61 8.41
N ARG A 33 -7.14 -11.06 9.62
CA ARG A 33 -7.27 -12.47 9.93
C ARG A 33 -8.72 -12.92 9.75
N ILE A 34 -8.91 -14.01 9.03
CA ILE A 34 -10.21 -14.66 8.87
C ILE A 34 -10.29 -15.84 9.82
N ALA A 35 -11.27 -15.82 10.71
CA ALA A 35 -11.56 -16.90 11.65
C ALA A 35 -13.04 -16.86 12.02
N ASP A 36 -13.60 -17.99 12.41
CA ASP A 36 -14.99 -18.08 12.86
C ASP A 36 -16.01 -17.48 11.87
N MET A 37 -15.79 -17.68 10.59
CA MET A 37 -16.63 -17.14 9.52
C MET A 37 -16.73 -15.62 9.49
N ARG A 38 -15.66 -14.94 9.90
CA ARG A 38 -15.61 -13.47 9.97
C ARG A 38 -14.27 -12.95 9.48
N PHE A 39 -14.30 -11.79 8.85
CA PHE A 39 -13.11 -10.96 8.75
C PHE A 39 -12.84 -10.33 10.11
N GLY A 40 -11.60 -10.43 10.57
CA GLY A 40 -11.19 -9.84 11.84
C GLY A 40 -11.25 -8.32 11.84
N THR A 41 -10.81 -7.72 12.92
CA THR A 41 -10.82 -6.27 13.10
C THR A 41 -10.18 -5.56 11.92
N ALA A 42 -10.89 -4.57 11.38
CA ALA A 42 -10.36 -3.75 10.29
C ALA A 42 -9.11 -2.98 10.76
N PRO A 43 -8.01 -3.03 10.00
CA PRO A 43 -6.82 -2.27 10.34
C PRO A 43 -7.10 -0.77 10.29
N ALA A 44 -6.52 -0.02 11.23
CA ALA A 44 -6.54 1.43 11.25
C ALA A 44 -5.27 2.01 10.64
N GLY A 45 -5.33 3.26 10.18
CA GLY A 45 -4.14 3.96 9.70
C GLY A 45 -3.61 3.48 8.36
N VAL A 46 -4.43 2.84 7.55
CA VAL A 46 -4.06 2.38 6.21
C VAL A 46 -3.89 3.57 5.28
N ARG A 47 -2.79 3.60 4.56
CA ARG A 47 -2.46 4.66 3.60
C ARG A 47 -2.31 4.12 2.19
N VAL A 48 -2.49 4.98 1.21
CA VAL A 48 -2.16 4.66 -0.18
C VAL A 48 -0.69 4.21 -0.26
N GLY A 49 -0.46 3.09 -0.93
CA GLY A 49 0.85 2.44 -1.02
C GLY A 49 1.06 1.32 -0.01
N ASP A 50 0.27 1.25 1.05
CA ASP A 50 0.33 0.16 2.01
C ASP A 50 -0.17 -1.16 1.39
N VAL A 51 0.11 -2.24 2.07
CA VAL A 51 -0.32 -3.58 1.70
C VAL A 51 -1.38 -4.07 2.68
N ILE A 52 -2.45 -4.67 2.17
CA ILE A 52 -3.39 -5.42 2.99
C ILE A 52 -3.18 -6.90 2.69
N GLU A 53 -3.02 -7.68 3.74
CA GLU A 53 -2.86 -9.12 3.67
C GLU A 53 -4.00 -9.80 4.41
N TRP A 54 -4.76 -10.65 3.70
CA TRP A 54 -5.74 -11.51 4.33
C TRP A 54 -5.10 -12.87 4.61
N VAL A 55 -5.33 -13.38 5.81
CA VAL A 55 -4.87 -14.68 6.27
C VAL A 55 -6.08 -15.52 6.64
N ASN A 56 -6.33 -16.58 5.89
CA ASN A 56 -7.42 -17.49 6.23
C ASN A 56 -6.98 -18.50 7.30
N ALA A 57 -7.31 -18.21 8.55
CA ALA A 57 -7.10 -19.10 9.69
C ALA A 57 -8.33 -19.97 10.01
N ASP A 58 -9.32 -19.97 9.13
CA ASP A 58 -10.53 -20.79 9.25
C ASP A 58 -10.34 -22.17 8.61
N LEU A 59 -11.26 -23.07 8.90
CA LEU A 59 -11.31 -24.41 8.29
C LEU A 59 -11.98 -24.41 6.92
N PHE A 60 -12.65 -23.33 6.57
CA PHE A 60 -13.41 -23.18 5.32
C PHE A 60 -12.68 -22.30 4.32
N GLU A 61 -12.92 -22.54 3.05
CA GLU A 61 -12.49 -21.65 2.00
C GLU A 61 -13.29 -20.35 2.05
N HIS A 62 -12.60 -19.23 1.92
CA HIS A 62 -13.18 -17.90 1.86
C HIS A 62 -12.66 -17.13 0.65
N THR A 63 -13.22 -15.98 0.40
CA THR A 63 -12.68 -14.99 -0.52
C THR A 63 -12.62 -13.63 0.14
N ALA A 64 -11.71 -12.78 -0.32
CA ALA A 64 -11.76 -11.36 -0.10
C ALA A 64 -12.04 -10.71 -1.46
N THR A 65 -13.25 -10.26 -1.65
CA THR A 65 -13.74 -9.76 -2.93
C THR A 65 -14.24 -8.35 -2.78
N ALA A 66 -13.62 -7.41 -3.49
CA ALA A 66 -14.03 -6.02 -3.45
C ALA A 66 -15.42 -5.85 -4.10
N ARG A 67 -16.25 -5.02 -3.49
CA ARG A 67 -17.57 -4.73 -4.07
C ARG A 67 -17.48 -3.95 -5.38
N ASP A 68 -16.42 -3.17 -5.57
CA ASP A 68 -16.14 -2.47 -6.81
C ASP A 68 -15.38 -3.33 -7.84
N ARG A 69 -15.12 -4.60 -7.52
CA ARG A 69 -14.40 -5.57 -8.35
C ARG A 69 -12.91 -5.25 -8.56
N SER A 70 -12.32 -4.37 -7.79
CA SER A 70 -10.90 -4.03 -7.91
C SER A 70 -9.97 -5.18 -7.50
N PHE A 71 -10.45 -6.11 -6.69
CA PHE A 71 -9.76 -7.36 -6.39
C PHE A 71 -10.74 -8.50 -6.06
N ASP A 72 -10.28 -9.71 -6.29
CA ASP A 72 -11.02 -10.94 -5.99
C ASP A 72 -10.01 -12.03 -5.64
N LEU A 73 -9.86 -12.30 -4.35
CA LEU A 73 -8.83 -13.19 -3.83
C LEU A 73 -9.46 -14.45 -3.28
N ASP A 74 -9.07 -15.59 -3.84
CA ASP A 74 -9.41 -16.90 -3.29
C ASP A 74 -8.49 -17.24 -2.12
N LEU A 75 -9.06 -17.69 -1.02
CA LEU A 75 -8.37 -18.00 0.22
C LEU A 75 -8.78 -19.38 0.73
N LYS A 76 -8.06 -20.39 0.30
CA LYS A 76 -8.20 -21.74 0.87
C LYS A 76 -7.77 -21.74 2.34
N PRO A 77 -8.18 -22.71 3.17
CA PRO A 77 -7.71 -22.83 4.54
C PRO A 77 -6.18 -22.71 4.62
N GLY A 78 -5.68 -21.81 5.47
CA GLY A 78 -4.26 -21.55 5.63
C GLY A 78 -3.61 -20.63 4.58
N ALA A 79 -4.34 -20.21 3.55
CA ALA A 79 -3.81 -19.35 2.51
C ALA A 79 -3.74 -17.89 2.95
N THR A 80 -2.81 -17.17 2.34
CA THR A 80 -2.67 -15.71 2.43
C THR A 80 -2.73 -15.11 1.04
N ALA A 81 -3.27 -13.89 0.94
CA ALA A 81 -3.26 -13.10 -0.29
C ALA A 81 -3.17 -11.62 0.03
N ARG A 82 -2.58 -10.85 -0.87
CA ARG A 82 -2.26 -9.43 -0.66
C ARG A 82 -2.77 -8.57 -1.78
N ILE A 83 -3.06 -7.32 -1.44
CA ILE A 83 -3.21 -6.23 -2.40
C ILE A 83 -2.32 -5.06 -1.99
N VAL A 84 -1.92 -4.27 -2.96
CA VAL A 84 -1.36 -2.93 -2.73
C VAL A 84 -2.49 -1.92 -2.81
N VAL A 85 -2.62 -1.08 -1.79
CA VAL A 85 -3.65 -0.03 -1.76
C VAL A 85 -3.27 1.10 -2.70
N ARG A 86 -4.11 1.42 -3.68
CA ARG A 86 -3.79 2.39 -4.73
C ARG A 86 -4.57 3.68 -4.64
N SER A 87 -5.69 3.71 -3.93
CA SER A 87 -6.55 4.88 -3.83
C SER A 87 -7.03 5.10 -2.40
N ALA A 88 -7.17 6.37 -2.02
CA ALA A 88 -7.83 6.75 -0.79
C ALA A 88 -9.34 6.50 -0.87
N GLY A 89 -9.96 6.33 0.27
CA GLY A 89 -11.39 6.09 0.41
C GLY A 89 -11.70 4.82 1.15
N GLU A 90 -12.92 4.35 1.02
CA GLU A 90 -13.39 3.13 1.68
C GLU A 90 -13.23 1.92 0.74
N ILE A 91 -12.62 0.87 1.25
CA ILE A 91 -12.60 -0.44 0.61
C ILE A 91 -13.67 -1.29 1.27
N ALA A 92 -14.76 -1.58 0.56
CA ALA A 92 -15.80 -2.49 0.99
C ALA A 92 -15.59 -3.83 0.30
N TYR A 93 -15.59 -4.93 1.06
CA TYR A 93 -15.38 -6.26 0.53
C TYR A 93 -16.24 -7.30 1.25
N TYR A 94 -16.32 -8.48 0.69
CA TYR A 94 -17.15 -9.58 1.18
C TYR A 94 -16.56 -10.92 0.76
N CYS A 95 -17.08 -12.00 1.31
CA CYS A 95 -16.79 -13.36 0.87
C CYS A 95 -17.87 -13.82 -0.11
N ARG A 96 -17.48 -14.29 -1.30
CA ARG A 96 -18.44 -14.78 -2.32
C ARG A 96 -19.19 -16.03 -1.88
N PHE A 97 -18.59 -16.86 -1.04
CA PHE A 97 -19.22 -18.09 -0.54
C PHE A 97 -20.17 -17.84 0.63
N HIS A 98 -19.99 -16.73 1.34
CA HIS A 98 -20.77 -16.35 2.51
C HIS A 98 -21.06 -14.85 2.43
N PRO A 99 -22.05 -14.41 1.62
CA PRO A 99 -22.23 -12.99 1.31
C PRO A 99 -22.51 -12.09 2.51
N GLY A 100 -22.97 -12.64 3.63
CA GLY A 100 -23.12 -11.89 4.89
C GLY A 100 -21.80 -11.62 5.61
N MET A 101 -20.71 -12.26 5.19
CA MET A 101 -19.37 -12.02 5.71
C MET A 101 -18.74 -10.84 4.99
N THR A 102 -18.67 -9.70 5.68
CA THR A 102 -18.29 -8.41 5.10
C THR A 102 -17.19 -7.73 5.88
N GLY A 103 -16.47 -6.85 5.21
CA GLY A 103 -15.44 -6.02 5.82
C GLY A 103 -15.35 -4.64 5.16
N ARG A 104 -14.76 -3.70 5.90
CA ARG A 104 -14.51 -2.33 5.44
C ARG A 104 -13.17 -1.85 5.95
N ILE A 105 -12.42 -1.19 5.10
CA ILE A 105 -11.14 -0.58 5.45
C ILE A 105 -11.15 0.84 4.93
N VAL A 106 -10.82 1.80 5.81
CA VAL A 106 -10.69 3.21 5.43
C VAL A 106 -9.24 3.50 5.09
N VAL A 107 -9.01 4.03 3.91
CA VAL A 107 -7.68 4.38 3.39
C VAL A 107 -7.51 5.88 3.34
N ARG A 108 -6.40 6.36 3.88
CA ARG A 108 -5.98 7.76 3.81
C ARG A 108 -4.93 7.95 2.71
N LYS A 109 -4.84 9.17 2.24
CA LYS A 109 -3.77 9.59 1.31
C LYS A 109 -2.39 9.46 1.92
#